data_96f3ea0f8074115d05b436035f113bc9
#
_entry.id   96f3ea0f8074115d05b436035f113bc9
#
_cell.length_a   1.000
_cell.length_b   1.000
_cell.length_c   1.000
_cell.angle_alpha   90.00
_cell.angle_beta   90.00
_cell.angle_gamma   90.00
#
_symmetry.space_group_name_H-M   'P 1'
#
loop_
_entity.id
_entity.type
_entity.pdbx_description
1 polymer ?
#
loop_
_entity_poly.entity_id
_entity_poly.type
_entity_poly.pdbx_seq_one_letter_code
_entity_poly.pdbx_strand_id
1 'polypeptide(L)'
;LERAAKMSDAEGAGSLTALPIIETQAGDVSAYIPTNVISITDGQIFLETDLFYKGVRPAVNVGLSVSRVGSAAQKKAMKQVAGSIKLELAQYREMEAFAQFGSDLDAATQKLLARGQRLTELLKQPQYSPLQMQEQVCVIYAGVKGFLDDLDTAKVGAFEQAYLRELRTNRKALLDEIRDKAKLDDGIEAQIKEAIEAVKKLVK
;
A
#
# COMPACT_ATOMS: atom_id res chain seq x y z
N LEU A 1 -3.28 -27.49 0.08
CA LEU A 1 -3.10 -26.21 -0.62
C LEU A 1 -3.22 -26.30 -2.14
N GLU A 2 -2.92 -27.41 -2.77
CA GLU A 2 -2.99 -27.61 -4.23
C GLU A 2 -4.36 -27.35 -4.86
N ARG A 3 -5.43 -27.37 -4.06
CA ARG A 3 -6.79 -27.02 -4.51
C ARG A 3 -6.95 -25.51 -4.76
N ALA A 4 -6.11 -24.69 -4.16
CA ALA A 4 -6.05 -23.26 -4.44
C ALA A 4 -5.28 -23.04 -5.74
N ALA A 5 -6.03 -22.89 -6.84
CA ALA A 5 -5.48 -22.82 -8.18
C ALA A 5 -6.30 -21.89 -9.07
N LYS A 6 -5.68 -21.38 -10.12
CA LYS A 6 -6.33 -20.72 -11.26
C LYS A 6 -6.51 -21.75 -12.37
N MET A 7 -7.77 -21.97 -12.73
CA MET A 7 -8.12 -22.90 -13.83
C MET A 7 -7.84 -22.29 -15.20
N SER A 8 -7.64 -23.15 -16.20
CA SER A 8 -7.53 -22.74 -17.59
C SER A 8 -8.85 -22.22 -18.14
N ASP A 9 -8.81 -21.49 -19.26
CA ASP A 9 -10.01 -20.97 -19.91
C ASP A 9 -10.93 -22.12 -20.38
N ALA A 10 -10.37 -23.25 -20.78
CA ALA A 10 -11.12 -24.45 -21.18
C ALA A 10 -11.95 -25.02 -20.01
N GLU A 11 -11.50 -24.85 -18.78
CA GLU A 11 -12.15 -25.30 -17.56
C GLU A 11 -12.98 -24.17 -16.85
N GLY A 12 -13.32 -23.11 -17.61
CA GLY A 12 -14.15 -22.01 -17.12
C GLY A 12 -13.42 -20.90 -16.39
N ALA A 13 -12.08 -20.90 -16.42
CA ALA A 13 -11.23 -19.81 -15.88
C ALA A 13 -11.47 -19.44 -14.40
N GLY A 14 -12.07 -20.33 -13.61
CA GLY A 14 -12.32 -20.13 -12.18
C GLY A 14 -11.02 -20.01 -11.38
N SER A 15 -11.09 -19.44 -10.18
CA SER A 15 -9.95 -19.38 -9.25
C SER A 15 -10.38 -19.59 -7.81
N LEU A 16 -9.52 -20.25 -7.04
CA LEU A 16 -9.65 -20.40 -5.59
C LEU A 16 -8.36 -19.91 -4.94
N THR A 17 -8.49 -18.99 -4.00
CA THR A 17 -7.36 -18.50 -3.20
C THR A 17 -7.49 -19.03 -1.78
N ALA A 18 -6.43 -19.64 -1.25
CA ALA A 18 -6.31 -20.02 0.14
C ALA A 18 -5.41 -19.03 0.89
N LEU A 19 -5.85 -18.58 2.06
CA LEU A 19 -5.08 -17.73 2.97
C LEU A 19 -4.87 -18.46 4.31
N PRO A 20 -3.93 -19.41 4.39
CA PRO A 20 -3.63 -20.10 5.64
C PRO A 20 -2.99 -19.14 6.62
N ILE A 21 -3.42 -19.17 7.87
CA ILE A 21 -2.87 -18.37 8.97
C ILE A 21 -1.96 -19.27 9.79
N ILE A 22 -0.69 -18.88 9.91
CA ILE A 22 0.33 -19.61 10.66
C ILE A 22 0.82 -18.72 11.79
N GLU A 23 0.75 -19.23 13.01
CA GLU A 23 1.33 -18.60 14.18
C GLU A 23 2.83 -18.87 14.23
N THR A 24 3.63 -17.85 14.53
CA THR A 24 5.06 -17.98 14.77
C THR A 24 5.35 -17.78 16.27
N GLN A 25 6.29 -18.54 16.81
CA GLN A 25 6.80 -18.34 18.17
C GLN A 25 7.84 -17.22 18.14
N ALA A 26 7.58 -16.12 18.85
CA ALA A 26 8.48 -14.95 18.92
C ALA A 26 8.94 -14.41 17.55
N GLY A 27 8.12 -14.54 16.52
CA GLY A 27 8.45 -14.09 15.16
C GLY A 27 9.40 -15.01 14.39
N ASP A 28 9.72 -16.20 14.90
CA ASP A 28 10.62 -17.14 14.23
C ASP A 28 9.96 -17.78 13.01
N VAL A 29 10.31 -17.29 11.82
CA VAL A 29 9.88 -17.83 10.54
C VAL A 29 10.75 -18.97 10.03
N SER A 30 11.87 -19.26 10.73
CA SER A 30 12.78 -20.36 10.36
C SER A 30 12.35 -21.71 10.94
N ALA A 31 11.35 -21.72 11.83
CA ALA A 31 10.76 -22.93 12.38
C ALA A 31 10.14 -23.81 11.29
N TYR A 32 9.97 -25.10 11.58
CA TYR A 32 9.55 -26.12 10.62
C TYR A 32 8.22 -25.79 9.92
N ILE A 33 7.18 -25.43 10.64
CA ILE A 33 5.86 -25.15 10.05
C ILE A 33 5.87 -23.89 9.19
N PRO A 34 6.36 -22.72 9.64
CA PRO A 34 6.46 -21.54 8.80
C PRO A 34 7.27 -21.78 7.53
N THR A 35 8.42 -22.43 7.64
CA THR A 35 9.30 -22.71 6.50
C THR A 35 8.60 -23.57 5.45
N ASN A 36 7.90 -24.63 5.86
CA ASN A 36 7.15 -25.49 4.93
C ASN A 36 6.02 -24.71 4.25
N VAL A 37 5.24 -23.93 4.98
CA VAL A 37 4.13 -23.18 4.39
C VAL A 37 4.63 -22.11 3.41
N ILE A 38 5.70 -21.40 3.74
CA ILE A 38 6.34 -20.43 2.82
C ILE A 38 6.83 -21.14 1.55
N SER A 39 7.36 -22.36 1.64
CA SER A 39 7.85 -23.08 0.48
C SER A 39 6.76 -23.58 -0.45
N ILE A 40 5.58 -23.90 0.08
CA ILE A 40 4.44 -24.46 -0.66
C ILE A 40 3.56 -23.35 -1.26
N THR A 41 3.46 -22.19 -0.62
CA THR A 41 2.60 -21.09 -1.04
C THR A 41 3.29 -20.15 -2.02
N ASP A 42 2.50 -19.28 -2.68
CA ASP A 42 3.00 -18.28 -3.63
C ASP A 42 3.47 -16.99 -2.97
N GLY A 43 3.69 -17.01 -1.68
CA GLY A 43 4.16 -15.88 -0.91
C GLY A 43 3.61 -15.85 0.50
N GLN A 44 3.97 -14.81 1.25
CA GLN A 44 3.50 -14.59 2.61
C GLN A 44 3.22 -13.12 2.88
N ILE A 45 2.24 -12.87 3.74
CA ILE A 45 1.98 -11.57 4.36
C ILE A 45 2.48 -11.69 5.80
N PHE A 46 3.57 -10.98 6.13
CA PHE A 46 4.21 -11.02 7.43
C PHE A 46 3.64 -9.94 8.35
N LEU A 47 3.06 -10.35 9.48
CA LEU A 47 2.51 -9.43 10.48
C LEU A 47 3.46 -9.32 11.67
N GLU A 48 3.73 -8.10 12.12
CA GLU A 48 4.61 -7.82 13.26
C GLU A 48 3.85 -7.20 14.42
N THR A 49 4.07 -7.74 15.61
CA THR A 49 3.49 -7.26 16.86
C THR A 49 3.94 -5.82 17.16
N ASP A 50 5.22 -5.49 16.90
CA ASP A 50 5.77 -4.15 17.14
C ASP A 50 5.09 -3.08 16.27
N LEU A 51 4.79 -3.39 15.01
CA LEU A 51 4.04 -2.49 14.14
C LEU A 51 2.62 -2.28 14.66
N PHE A 52 1.99 -3.34 15.16
CA PHE A 52 0.65 -3.26 15.74
C PHE A 52 0.61 -2.33 16.95
N TYR A 53 1.56 -2.46 17.88
CA TYR A 53 1.65 -1.59 19.05
C TYR A 53 2.04 -0.15 18.71
N LYS A 54 2.80 0.08 17.64
CA LYS A 54 3.08 1.41 17.09
C LYS A 54 1.87 2.03 16.37
N GLY A 55 0.72 1.34 16.34
CA GLY A 55 -0.50 1.83 15.68
C GLY A 55 -0.51 1.68 14.15
N VAL A 56 0.44 0.97 13.57
CA VAL A 56 0.43 0.60 12.16
C VAL A 56 -0.52 -0.58 11.98
N ARG A 57 -1.68 -0.32 11.43
CA ARG A 57 -2.73 -1.33 11.22
C ARG A 57 -3.31 -1.22 9.82
N PRO A 58 -3.27 -2.30 9.02
CA PRO A 58 -2.75 -3.64 9.34
C PRO A 58 -1.23 -3.62 9.61
N ALA A 59 -0.77 -4.48 10.52
CA ALA A 59 0.61 -4.55 10.99
C ALA A 59 1.53 -5.31 10.02
N VAL A 60 1.43 -4.98 8.73
CA VAL A 60 2.14 -5.68 7.64
C VAL A 60 3.58 -5.18 7.53
N ASN A 61 4.53 -6.09 7.71
CA ASN A 61 5.92 -5.81 7.31
C ASN A 61 6.07 -5.98 5.80
N VAL A 62 6.13 -4.86 5.09
CA VAL A 62 6.23 -4.84 3.62
C VAL A 62 7.58 -5.41 3.14
N GLY A 63 8.64 -5.27 3.92
CA GLY A 63 9.98 -5.79 3.59
C GLY A 63 10.02 -7.32 3.58
N LEU A 64 9.47 -7.95 4.62
CA LEU A 64 9.44 -9.40 4.80
C LEU A 64 8.30 -10.08 4.05
N SER A 65 7.29 -9.33 3.64
CA SER A 65 6.19 -9.85 2.83
C SER A 65 6.62 -10.04 1.38
N VAL A 66 6.27 -11.17 0.81
CA VAL A 66 6.67 -11.56 -0.56
C VAL A 66 5.47 -12.10 -1.31
N SER A 67 5.37 -11.77 -2.59
CA SER A 67 4.48 -12.44 -3.54
C SER A 67 5.32 -12.97 -4.71
N ARG A 68 5.26 -14.27 -4.98
CA ARG A 68 5.94 -14.89 -6.14
C ARG A 68 5.27 -14.50 -7.45
N VAL A 69 3.96 -14.26 -7.43
CA VAL A 69 3.22 -13.76 -8.60
C VAL A 69 3.57 -12.27 -8.84
N GLY A 70 3.72 -11.53 -7.77
CA GLY A 70 4.16 -10.13 -7.80
C GLY A 70 3.25 -9.24 -8.64
N SER A 71 3.86 -8.33 -9.36
CA SER A 71 3.13 -7.37 -10.19
C SER A 71 2.39 -7.98 -11.38
N ALA A 72 2.61 -9.25 -11.71
CA ALA A 72 1.88 -9.92 -12.81
C ALA A 72 0.36 -9.99 -12.53
N ALA A 73 -0.03 -10.08 -11.26
CA ALA A 73 -1.43 -10.09 -10.85
C ALA A 73 -2.08 -8.70 -10.78
N GLN A 74 -1.30 -7.63 -10.84
CA GLN A 74 -1.80 -6.26 -10.70
C GLN A 74 -2.33 -5.71 -12.03
N LYS A 75 -3.40 -4.93 -11.96
CA LYS A 75 -3.82 -4.08 -13.07
C LYS A 75 -2.75 -3.02 -13.37
N LYS A 76 -2.66 -2.58 -14.63
CA LYS A 76 -1.61 -1.64 -15.06
C LYS A 76 -1.63 -0.33 -14.28
N ALA A 77 -2.80 0.21 -13.96
CA ALA A 77 -2.94 1.40 -13.12
C ALA A 77 -2.29 1.22 -11.74
N MET A 78 -2.51 0.06 -11.08
CA MET A 78 -1.88 -0.24 -9.80
C MET A 78 -0.37 -0.35 -9.92
N LYS A 79 0.14 -1.02 -10.97
CA LYS A 79 1.59 -1.11 -11.22
C LYS A 79 2.24 0.26 -11.38
N GLN A 80 1.57 1.19 -12.04
CA GLN A 80 2.08 2.54 -12.30
C GLN A 80 2.28 3.35 -11.00
N VAL A 81 1.47 3.10 -9.97
CA VAL A 81 1.53 3.85 -8.72
C VAL A 81 2.26 3.11 -7.60
N ALA A 82 2.11 1.78 -7.51
CA ALA A 82 2.63 1.00 -6.39
C ALA A 82 4.07 0.49 -6.60
N GLY A 83 4.65 0.67 -7.79
CA GLY A 83 5.94 0.08 -8.15
C GLY A 83 7.11 0.50 -7.25
N SER A 84 7.13 1.74 -6.78
CA SER A 84 8.22 2.28 -5.94
C SER A 84 7.95 2.15 -4.44
N ILE A 85 6.71 1.95 -4.01
CA ILE A 85 6.31 2.08 -2.60
C ILE A 85 7.07 1.12 -1.67
N LYS A 86 7.32 -0.10 -2.12
CA LYS A 86 8.08 -1.08 -1.33
C LYS A 86 9.52 -0.61 -1.08
N LEU A 87 10.17 -0.05 -2.11
CA LEU A 87 11.52 0.48 -2.01
C LEU A 87 11.56 1.72 -1.10
N GLU A 88 10.63 2.64 -1.28
CA GLU A 88 10.53 3.86 -0.47
C GLU A 88 10.32 3.54 1.02
N LEU A 89 9.44 2.59 1.34
CA LEU A 89 9.22 2.15 2.72
C LEU A 89 10.42 1.38 3.30
N ALA A 90 11.15 0.61 2.49
CA ALA A 90 12.38 -0.05 2.94
C ALA A 90 13.47 0.97 3.28
N GLN A 91 13.69 1.95 2.42
CA GLN A 91 14.63 3.05 2.67
C GLN A 91 14.23 3.88 3.90
N TYR A 92 12.94 4.17 4.06
CA TYR A 92 12.43 4.86 5.24
C TYR A 92 12.77 4.11 6.53
N ARG A 93 12.52 2.80 6.60
CA ARG A 93 12.80 1.99 7.79
C ARG A 93 14.27 1.93 8.13
N GLU A 94 15.13 1.82 7.12
CA GLU A 94 16.58 1.85 7.30
C GLU A 94 17.03 3.19 7.87
N MET A 95 16.58 4.29 7.30
CA MET A 95 16.92 5.63 7.79
C MET A 95 16.28 5.97 9.13
N GLU A 96 15.08 5.47 9.42
CA GLU A 96 14.43 5.64 10.74
C GLU A 96 15.27 5.01 11.86
N ALA A 97 15.85 3.84 11.60
CA ALA A 97 16.76 3.18 12.56
C ALA A 97 18.02 4.03 12.78
N PHE A 98 18.60 4.58 11.73
CA PHE A 98 19.77 5.48 11.84
C PHE A 98 19.43 6.79 12.55
N ALA A 99 18.27 7.38 12.28
CA ALA A 99 17.84 8.64 12.86
C ALA A 99 17.72 8.61 14.39
N GLN A 100 17.51 7.44 14.97
CA GLN A 100 17.47 7.26 16.43
C GLN A 100 18.86 7.46 17.09
N PHE A 101 19.95 7.35 16.34
CA PHE A 101 21.32 7.42 16.84
C PHE A 101 22.08 8.68 16.41
N GLY A 102 21.57 9.48 15.48
CA GLY A 102 22.23 10.65 14.92
C GLY A 102 21.47 11.94 15.09
N SER A 103 22.17 13.02 15.51
CA SER A 103 21.54 14.33 15.72
C SER A 103 21.50 15.22 14.48
N ASP A 104 22.39 14.99 13.49
CA ASP A 104 22.49 15.83 12.30
C ASP A 104 22.19 15.02 11.03
N LEU A 105 20.93 15.09 10.60
CA LEU A 105 20.48 14.51 9.34
C LEU A 105 20.52 15.58 8.23
N ASP A 106 21.04 15.21 7.07
CA ASP A 106 21.00 16.07 5.90
C ASP A 106 19.56 16.28 5.38
N ALA A 107 19.37 17.32 4.59
CA ALA A 107 18.04 17.70 4.09
C ALA A 107 17.39 16.60 3.21
N ALA A 108 18.18 15.79 2.52
CA ALA A 108 17.67 14.69 1.70
C ALA A 108 17.13 13.56 2.57
N THR A 109 17.85 13.17 3.61
CA THR A 109 17.43 12.18 4.60
C THR A 109 16.20 12.64 5.37
N GLN A 110 16.14 13.91 5.80
CA GLN A 110 14.96 14.47 6.44
C GLN A 110 13.71 14.38 5.54
N LYS A 111 13.86 14.70 4.26
CA LYS A 111 12.76 14.60 3.28
C LYS A 111 12.30 13.15 3.07
N LEU A 112 13.25 12.21 3.01
CA LEU A 112 12.94 10.78 2.89
C LEU A 112 12.18 10.28 4.11
N LEU A 113 12.61 10.63 5.32
CA LEU A 113 11.92 10.28 6.56
C LEU A 113 10.53 10.88 6.62
N ALA A 114 10.38 12.16 6.29
CA ALA A 114 9.10 12.84 6.27
C ALA A 114 8.11 12.21 5.29
N ARG A 115 8.57 11.81 4.09
CA ARG A 115 7.76 11.11 3.10
C ARG A 115 7.39 9.70 3.57
N GLY A 116 8.33 8.93 4.10
CA GLY A 116 8.09 7.58 4.60
C GLY A 116 7.07 7.53 5.75
N GLN A 117 7.11 8.51 6.65
CA GLN A 117 6.11 8.67 7.72
C GLN A 117 4.71 8.87 7.13
N ARG A 118 4.56 9.75 6.14
CA ARG A 118 3.27 10.02 5.48
C ARG A 118 2.76 8.82 4.70
N LEU A 119 3.64 8.10 3.99
CA LEU A 119 3.29 6.85 3.31
C LEU A 119 2.83 5.79 4.31
N THR A 120 3.51 5.67 5.44
CA THR A 120 3.11 4.72 6.50
C THR A 120 1.75 5.08 7.08
N GLU A 121 1.47 6.37 7.30
CA GLU A 121 0.18 6.83 7.78
C GLU A 121 -0.93 6.59 6.76
N LEU A 122 -0.67 6.87 5.49
CA LEU A 122 -1.59 6.68 4.38
C LEU A 122 -1.98 5.21 4.15
N LEU A 123 -1.10 4.27 4.52
CA LEU A 123 -1.35 2.83 4.37
C LEU A 123 -2.10 2.22 5.57
N LYS A 124 -2.36 2.98 6.61
CA LYS A 124 -3.22 2.52 7.71
C LYS A 124 -4.66 2.40 7.22
N GLN A 125 -5.33 1.33 7.63
CA GLN A 125 -6.68 1.03 7.19
C GLN A 125 -7.52 0.52 8.35
N PRO A 126 -8.73 1.05 8.56
CA PRO A 126 -9.64 0.51 9.55
C PRO A 126 -10.07 -0.93 9.22
N GLN A 127 -10.36 -1.69 10.25
CA GLN A 127 -10.88 -3.05 10.09
C GLN A 127 -12.21 -3.04 9.31
N TYR A 128 -12.42 -4.02 8.45
CA TYR A 128 -13.62 -4.16 7.60
C TYR A 128 -13.91 -2.97 6.67
N SER A 129 -12.90 -2.22 6.29
CA SER A 129 -13.04 -1.06 5.41
C SER A 129 -12.21 -1.22 4.12
N PRO A 130 -12.51 -2.20 3.26
CA PRO A 130 -11.77 -2.41 2.02
C PRO A 130 -12.00 -1.26 1.04
N LEU A 131 -10.96 -0.87 0.33
CA LEU A 131 -11.03 0.11 -0.76
C LEU A 131 -11.08 -0.60 -2.11
N GLN A 132 -11.84 -0.03 -3.05
CA GLN A 132 -11.83 -0.48 -4.44
C GLN A 132 -10.48 -0.18 -5.09
N MET A 133 -10.07 -0.97 -6.10
CA MET A 133 -8.77 -0.83 -6.77
C MET A 133 -8.50 0.59 -7.27
N GLN A 134 -9.48 1.22 -7.92
CA GLN A 134 -9.36 2.58 -8.43
C GLN A 134 -9.21 3.63 -7.32
N GLU A 135 -9.82 3.42 -6.16
CA GLU A 135 -9.65 4.26 -4.98
C GLU A 135 -8.23 4.11 -4.42
N GLN A 136 -7.75 2.87 -4.28
CA GLN A 136 -6.38 2.59 -3.86
C GLN A 136 -5.35 3.25 -4.78
N VAL A 137 -5.57 3.19 -6.10
CA VAL A 137 -4.70 3.85 -7.09
C VAL A 137 -4.63 5.36 -6.84
N CYS A 138 -5.77 6.02 -6.62
CA CYS A 138 -5.81 7.46 -6.35
C CYS A 138 -5.10 7.83 -5.04
N VAL A 139 -5.34 7.06 -3.98
CA VAL A 139 -4.73 7.30 -2.66
C VAL A 139 -3.21 7.11 -2.72
N ILE A 140 -2.75 5.99 -3.29
CA ILE A 140 -1.31 5.70 -3.44
C ILE A 140 -0.64 6.74 -4.33
N TYR A 141 -1.29 7.16 -5.42
CA TYR A 141 -0.79 8.21 -6.30
C TYR A 141 -0.48 9.50 -5.54
N ALA A 142 -1.38 9.94 -4.65
CA ALA A 142 -1.19 11.13 -3.85
C ALA A 142 0.06 11.04 -2.96
N GLY A 143 0.31 9.89 -2.34
CA GLY A 143 1.48 9.66 -1.49
C GLY A 143 2.78 9.57 -2.29
N VAL A 144 2.84 8.67 -3.26
CA VAL A 144 4.06 8.38 -4.01
C VAL A 144 4.51 9.55 -4.89
N LYS A 145 3.56 10.32 -5.45
CA LYS A 145 3.89 11.52 -6.25
C LYS A 145 4.24 12.76 -5.42
N GLY A 146 4.26 12.64 -4.08
CA GLY A 146 4.72 13.71 -3.19
C GLY A 146 3.70 14.82 -2.92
N PHE A 147 2.43 14.62 -3.26
CA PHE A 147 1.39 15.62 -2.99
C PHE A 147 1.12 15.83 -1.50
N LEU A 148 1.58 14.92 -0.65
CA LEU A 148 1.43 14.98 0.80
C LEU A 148 2.67 15.53 1.52
N ASP A 149 3.74 15.85 0.81
CA ASP A 149 5.03 16.24 1.41
C ASP A 149 4.93 17.52 2.26
N ASP A 150 4.01 18.42 1.95
CA ASP A 150 3.74 19.67 2.68
C ASP A 150 2.62 19.54 3.74
N LEU A 151 1.98 18.38 3.88
CA LEU A 151 0.93 18.13 4.84
C LEU A 151 1.51 17.61 6.15
N ASP A 152 0.99 18.03 7.29
CA ASP A 152 1.32 17.44 8.59
C ASP A 152 0.91 15.95 8.61
N THR A 153 1.78 15.09 9.13
CA THR A 153 1.53 13.65 9.23
C THR A 153 0.23 13.34 9.99
N ALA A 154 -0.09 14.12 11.03
CA ALA A 154 -1.35 13.96 11.78
C ALA A 154 -2.60 14.25 10.94
N LYS A 155 -2.48 15.00 9.85
CA LYS A 155 -3.59 15.36 8.95
C LYS A 155 -3.76 14.38 7.78
N VAL A 156 -2.81 13.45 7.56
CA VAL A 156 -2.86 12.51 6.42
C VAL A 156 -4.13 11.67 6.42
N GLY A 157 -4.53 11.12 7.57
CA GLY A 157 -5.77 10.35 7.68
C GLY A 157 -7.03 11.18 7.39
N ALA A 158 -7.07 12.44 7.86
CA ALA A 158 -8.19 13.35 7.57
C ALA A 158 -8.23 13.70 6.08
N PHE A 159 -7.07 13.93 5.46
CA PHE A 159 -6.95 14.13 4.02
C PHE A 159 -7.49 12.92 3.25
N GLU A 160 -7.06 11.71 3.59
CA GLU A 160 -7.50 10.48 2.91
C GLU A 160 -9.02 10.33 2.95
N GLN A 161 -9.64 10.50 4.13
CA GLN A 161 -11.09 10.42 4.28
C GLN A 161 -11.83 11.47 3.45
N ALA A 162 -11.34 12.71 3.44
CA ALA A 162 -11.91 13.79 2.64
C ALA A 162 -11.72 13.51 1.13
N TYR A 163 -10.57 12.98 0.74
CA TYR A 163 -10.26 12.66 -0.64
C TYR A 163 -11.10 11.50 -1.17
N LEU A 164 -11.27 10.42 -0.41
CA LEU A 164 -12.15 9.32 -0.78
C LEU A 164 -13.61 9.79 -0.91
N ARG A 165 -14.06 10.69 -0.04
CA ARG A 165 -15.41 11.28 -0.12
C ARG A 165 -15.55 12.10 -1.40
N GLU A 166 -14.59 12.96 -1.72
CA GLU A 166 -14.59 13.77 -2.96
C GLU A 166 -14.65 12.86 -4.20
N LEU A 167 -13.81 11.84 -4.25
CA LEU A 167 -13.78 10.88 -5.36
C LEU A 167 -15.13 10.17 -5.54
N ARG A 168 -15.72 9.69 -4.47
CA ARG A 168 -16.99 8.93 -4.48
C ARG A 168 -18.19 9.81 -4.83
N THR A 169 -18.20 11.06 -4.38
CA THR A 169 -19.35 11.96 -4.54
C THR A 169 -19.26 12.77 -5.83
N ASN A 170 -18.13 13.41 -6.09
CA ASN A 170 -18.00 14.42 -7.13
C ASN A 170 -17.20 13.93 -8.34
N ARG A 171 -16.41 12.86 -8.20
CA ARG A 171 -15.50 12.34 -9.24
C ARG A 171 -15.77 10.88 -9.59
N LYS A 172 -17.00 10.43 -9.48
CA LYS A 172 -17.36 9.03 -9.78
C LYS A 172 -16.98 8.62 -11.21
N ALA A 173 -17.14 9.51 -12.18
CA ALA A 173 -16.73 9.26 -13.55
C ALA A 173 -15.23 8.97 -13.70
N LEU A 174 -14.37 9.65 -12.93
CA LEU A 174 -12.93 9.38 -12.87
C LEU A 174 -12.65 7.97 -12.31
N LEU A 175 -13.32 7.58 -11.23
CA LEU A 175 -13.16 6.23 -10.66
C LEU A 175 -13.62 5.14 -11.65
N ASP A 176 -14.73 5.36 -12.35
CA ASP A 176 -15.23 4.44 -13.38
C ASP A 176 -14.22 4.34 -14.55
N GLU A 177 -13.67 5.46 -14.99
CA GLU A 177 -12.67 5.51 -16.06
C GLU A 177 -11.39 4.74 -15.67
N ILE A 178 -10.87 4.90 -14.44
CA ILE A 178 -9.70 4.15 -13.93
C ILE A 178 -10.01 2.65 -13.87
N ARG A 179 -11.21 2.27 -13.40
CA ARG A 179 -11.62 0.87 -13.32
C ARG A 179 -11.65 0.22 -14.70
N ASP A 180 -12.28 0.89 -15.66
CA ASP A 180 -12.57 0.33 -16.99
C ASP A 180 -11.33 0.33 -17.89
N LYS A 181 -10.55 1.40 -17.90
CA LYS A 181 -9.27 1.46 -18.63
C LYS A 181 -8.17 0.63 -17.96
N ALA A 182 -8.24 0.44 -16.65
CA ALA A 182 -7.22 -0.23 -15.82
C ALA A 182 -5.79 0.29 -16.04
N LYS A 183 -5.65 1.54 -16.50
CA LYS A 183 -4.39 2.23 -16.84
C LYS A 183 -4.54 3.72 -16.56
N LEU A 184 -3.47 4.36 -16.09
CA LEU A 184 -3.39 5.82 -16.00
C LEU A 184 -2.80 6.37 -17.29
N ASP A 185 -3.47 7.36 -17.86
CA ASP A 185 -3.00 8.23 -18.94
C ASP A 185 -2.94 9.68 -18.44
N ASP A 186 -2.37 10.57 -19.23
CA ASP A 186 -2.17 11.98 -18.85
C ASP A 186 -3.48 12.69 -18.47
N GLY A 187 -4.59 12.34 -19.12
CA GLY A 187 -5.90 12.92 -18.83
C GLY A 187 -6.44 12.47 -17.47
N ILE A 188 -6.29 11.19 -17.14
CA ILE A 188 -6.66 10.64 -15.82
C ILE A 188 -5.74 11.24 -14.74
N GLU A 189 -4.43 11.30 -14.98
CA GLU A 189 -3.50 11.89 -14.01
C GLU A 189 -3.81 13.36 -13.74
N ALA A 190 -4.20 14.15 -14.74
CA ALA A 190 -4.61 15.54 -14.56
C ALA A 190 -5.85 15.65 -13.66
N GLN A 191 -6.87 14.80 -13.86
CA GLN A 191 -8.07 14.76 -13.02
C GLN A 191 -7.77 14.33 -11.58
N ILE A 192 -6.86 13.36 -11.38
CA ILE A 192 -6.40 12.93 -10.05
C ILE A 192 -5.72 14.12 -9.33
N LYS A 193 -4.81 14.83 -10.00
CA LYS A 193 -4.12 16.00 -9.43
C LYS A 193 -5.10 17.10 -9.04
N GLU A 194 -6.06 17.41 -9.90
CA GLU A 194 -7.11 18.40 -9.61
C GLU A 194 -7.91 18.03 -8.36
N ALA A 195 -8.31 16.77 -8.23
CA ALA A 195 -9.04 16.28 -7.06
C ALA A 195 -8.20 16.37 -5.78
N ILE A 196 -6.91 16.02 -5.83
CA ILE A 196 -5.99 16.16 -4.70
C ILE A 196 -5.89 17.61 -4.26
N GLU A 197 -5.64 18.55 -5.19
CA GLU A 197 -5.49 19.97 -4.87
C GLU A 197 -6.78 20.59 -4.31
N ALA A 198 -7.95 20.16 -4.79
CA ALA A 198 -9.22 20.60 -4.25
C ALA A 198 -9.37 20.22 -2.76
N VAL A 199 -9.03 18.98 -2.41
CA VAL A 199 -9.13 18.48 -1.04
C VAL A 199 -8.06 19.08 -0.13
N LYS A 200 -6.82 19.24 -0.63
CA LYS A 200 -5.74 19.85 0.17
C LYS A 200 -6.10 21.27 0.68
N LYS A 201 -6.85 22.03 -0.10
CA LYS A 201 -7.31 23.37 0.32
C LYS A 201 -8.28 23.33 1.50
N LEU A 202 -8.97 22.20 1.70
CA LEU A 202 -9.94 22.03 2.78
C LEU A 202 -9.32 21.50 4.07
N VAL A 203 -8.15 20.83 3.98
CA VAL A 203 -7.51 20.15 5.10
C VAL A 203 -6.30 20.93 5.66
N LYS A 204 -5.76 21.89 4.88
CA LYS A 204 -4.73 22.82 5.38
C LYS A 204 -5.31 23.69 6.47
#